data_a98c9da4cc6bb573138f959b8f2539ab
#
_entry.id   a98c9da4cc6bb573138f959b8f2539ab
#
_cell.length_a   1.000
_cell.length_b   1.000
_cell.length_c   1.000
_cell.angle_alpha   90.00
_cell.angle_beta   90.00
_cell.angle_gamma   90.00
#
_symmetry.space_group_name_H-M   'P 1'
#
loop_
_entity.id
_entity.type
_entity.pdbx_description
1 polymer ?
#
loop_
_entity_poly.entity_id
_entity_poly.type
_entity_poly.pdbx_seq_one_letter_code
_entity_poly.pdbx_strand_id
1 'polypeptide(L)'
;SSTGPKHKAGIGNRYGQVGKNLLFSAHASGKCDFTFSKFAPDVAKKLASKAPFVNRALQDHYVVDGWDGKGKIKGGTIDYLLRHPNPIRAARNLSTDGHTAGGMTWGVELQKRIKTYFDDQTHLIFEVFMDWLPSDLAFVTVDSKEKDQWGHHVANVRVGRHPHHKKLA
;
A
#
# COMPACT_ATOMS: atom_id res chain seq x y z
N SER A 1 -18.94 -17.07 10.83
CA SER A 1 -19.03 -18.49 10.42
C SER A 1 -20.47 -18.97 10.44
N SER A 2 -20.81 -19.89 9.55
CA SER A 2 -22.18 -20.44 9.47
C SER A 2 -22.53 -21.25 10.73
N THR A 3 -23.66 -20.95 11.34
CA THR A 3 -24.17 -21.62 12.52
C THR A 3 -25.18 -22.72 12.13
N GLY A 4 -25.38 -23.71 13.00
CA GLY A 4 -26.33 -24.78 12.80
C GLY A 4 -26.46 -25.65 14.05
N PRO A 5 -27.35 -26.67 14.05
CA PRO A 5 -27.60 -27.50 15.24
C PRO A 5 -26.34 -28.14 15.82
N LYS A 6 -25.42 -28.58 14.96
CA LYS A 6 -24.13 -29.18 15.35
C LYS A 6 -23.02 -28.19 15.61
N HIS A 7 -23.16 -26.91 15.14
CA HIS A 7 -22.14 -25.88 15.19
C HIS A 7 -22.74 -24.54 15.70
N LYS A 8 -23.20 -24.57 16.96
CA LYS A 8 -23.85 -23.39 17.58
C LYS A 8 -22.99 -22.14 17.58
N ALA A 9 -21.68 -22.29 17.76
CA ALA A 9 -20.70 -21.20 17.70
C ALA A 9 -20.22 -20.87 16.27
N GLY A 10 -20.69 -21.62 15.27
CA GLY A 10 -20.26 -21.52 13.87
C GLY A 10 -19.21 -22.57 13.48
N ILE A 11 -19.23 -22.94 12.21
CA ILE A 11 -18.27 -23.90 11.65
C ILE A 11 -16.84 -23.37 11.82
N GLY A 12 -15.94 -24.22 12.37
CA GLY A 12 -14.54 -23.85 12.61
C GLY A 12 -14.31 -22.90 13.79
N ASN A 13 -15.36 -22.47 14.50
CA ASN A 13 -15.26 -21.45 15.54
C ASN A 13 -15.34 -22.00 16.97
N ARG A 14 -14.90 -23.24 17.19
CA ARG A 14 -14.92 -23.89 18.54
C ARG A 14 -14.22 -23.03 19.60
N TYR A 15 -13.16 -22.35 19.24
CA TYR A 15 -12.35 -21.54 20.14
C TYR A 15 -12.62 -20.02 20.02
N GLY A 16 -13.67 -19.62 19.30
CA GLY A 16 -14.04 -18.22 19.15
C GLY A 16 -13.01 -17.36 18.40
N GLN A 17 -12.22 -17.96 17.50
CA GLN A 17 -11.16 -17.24 16.78
C GLN A 17 -11.58 -16.74 15.40
N VAL A 18 -12.70 -17.21 14.86
CA VAL A 18 -13.16 -16.76 13.54
C VAL A 18 -13.48 -15.27 13.58
N GLY A 19 -12.86 -14.53 12.69
CA GLY A 19 -12.97 -13.07 12.60
C GLY A 19 -12.02 -12.29 13.50
N LYS A 20 -11.27 -12.92 14.40
CA LYS A 20 -10.28 -12.26 15.25
C LYS A 20 -8.91 -12.18 14.58
N ASN A 21 -8.04 -11.31 15.13
CA ASN A 21 -6.65 -11.16 14.71
C ASN A 21 -6.53 -10.85 13.21
N LEU A 22 -7.36 -9.94 12.71
CA LEU A 22 -7.29 -9.47 11.33
C LEU A 22 -5.91 -8.88 11.06
N LEU A 23 -5.23 -9.40 10.04
CA LEU A 23 -3.91 -8.97 9.63
C LEU A 23 -3.97 -8.30 8.26
N PHE A 24 -3.12 -7.29 8.11
CA PHE A 24 -2.87 -6.62 6.84
C PHE A 24 -1.39 -6.70 6.50
N SER A 25 -1.03 -6.52 5.25
CA SER A 25 0.30 -6.07 4.90
C SER A 25 0.42 -4.61 5.32
N ALA A 26 1.16 -4.32 6.38
CA ALA A 26 1.39 -2.95 6.79
C ALA A 26 2.26 -2.27 5.71
N HIS A 27 1.74 -1.19 5.16
CA HIS A 27 2.34 -0.54 4.02
C HIS A 27 2.22 0.97 4.15
N ALA A 28 3.33 1.64 3.89
CA ALA A 28 3.38 3.07 3.68
C ALA A 28 4.12 3.33 2.38
N SER A 29 3.79 4.38 1.67
CA SER A 29 4.47 4.74 0.44
C SER A 29 4.61 6.24 0.30
N GLY A 30 5.63 6.65 -0.43
CA GLY A 30 5.83 8.02 -0.84
C GLY A 30 6.38 8.08 -2.26
N LYS A 31 6.30 9.26 -2.86
CA LYS A 31 6.73 9.50 -4.22
C LYS A 31 7.55 10.80 -4.28
N CYS A 32 8.69 10.74 -4.95
CA CYS A 32 9.47 11.91 -5.29
C CYS A 32 9.53 12.04 -6.81
N ASP A 33 9.16 13.20 -7.33
CA ASP A 33 9.26 13.51 -8.76
C ASP A 33 10.54 14.29 -9.05
N PHE A 34 11.25 13.89 -10.10
CA PHE A 34 12.48 14.50 -10.55
C PHE A 34 12.34 15.03 -11.97
N THR A 35 12.86 16.21 -12.22
CA THR A 35 12.97 16.83 -13.54
C THR A 35 14.42 16.79 -13.97
N PHE A 36 14.74 16.11 -15.07
CA PHE A 36 16.13 15.87 -15.49
C PHE A 36 16.90 17.16 -15.76
N SER A 37 16.25 18.13 -16.38
CA SER A 37 16.84 19.44 -16.70
C SER A 37 17.29 20.24 -15.46
N LYS A 38 16.88 19.84 -14.25
CA LYS A 38 17.32 20.47 -12.99
C LYS A 38 18.61 19.88 -12.42
N PHE A 39 19.17 18.86 -13.03
CA PHE A 39 20.39 18.19 -12.58
C PHE A 39 21.55 18.44 -13.55
N ALA A 40 22.78 18.25 -13.07
CA ALA A 40 23.95 18.22 -13.93
C ALA A 40 23.80 17.11 -15.01
N PRO A 41 24.34 17.32 -16.23
CA PRO A 41 24.09 16.42 -17.37
C PRO A 41 24.45 14.95 -17.12
N ASP A 42 25.51 14.68 -16.37
CA ASP A 42 25.94 13.32 -16.01
C ASP A 42 24.96 12.65 -15.05
N VAL A 43 24.40 13.40 -14.10
CA VAL A 43 23.37 12.94 -13.16
C VAL A 43 22.06 12.71 -13.90
N ALA A 44 21.65 13.69 -14.73
CA ALA A 44 20.44 13.57 -15.55
C ALA A 44 20.48 12.32 -16.45
N LYS A 45 21.62 12.05 -17.09
CA LYS A 45 21.82 10.85 -17.91
C LYS A 45 21.68 9.56 -17.10
N LYS A 46 22.18 9.51 -15.87
CA LYS A 46 22.03 8.36 -14.97
C LYS A 46 20.58 8.17 -14.55
N LEU A 47 19.87 9.25 -14.21
CA LEU A 47 18.46 9.21 -13.83
C LEU A 47 17.55 8.80 -14.99
N ALA A 48 17.87 9.23 -16.21
CA ALA A 48 17.14 8.88 -17.42
C ALA A 48 17.42 7.44 -17.90
N SER A 49 18.46 6.78 -17.36
CA SER A 49 18.79 5.43 -17.75
C SER A 49 17.65 4.46 -17.42
N LYS A 50 17.42 3.48 -18.32
CA LYS A 50 16.42 2.44 -18.10
C LYS A 50 16.94 1.47 -17.03
N ALA A 51 16.50 1.66 -15.82
CA ALA A 51 16.79 0.77 -14.69
C ALA A 51 15.64 -0.22 -14.47
N PRO A 52 15.90 -1.33 -13.78
CA PRO A 52 14.84 -2.24 -13.33
C PRO A 52 13.79 -1.50 -12.51
N PHE A 53 12.53 -1.95 -12.62
CA PHE A 53 11.43 -1.38 -11.87
C PHE A 53 11.69 -1.39 -10.35
N VAL A 54 12.10 -2.52 -9.81
CA VAL A 54 12.62 -2.64 -8.44
C VAL A 54 14.11 -2.39 -8.48
N ASN A 55 14.55 -1.35 -7.82
CA ASN A 55 15.94 -0.92 -7.88
C ASN A 55 16.75 -1.39 -6.67
N ARG A 56 16.31 -1.03 -5.47
CA ARG A 56 17.01 -1.31 -4.21
C ARG A 56 16.04 -1.46 -3.07
N ALA A 57 16.46 -2.21 -2.05
CA ALA A 57 15.77 -2.29 -0.77
C ALA A 57 16.73 -1.88 0.35
N LEU A 58 16.23 -1.09 1.29
CA LEU A 58 16.91 -0.75 2.53
C LEU A 58 16.39 -1.68 3.62
N GLN A 59 17.30 -2.40 4.28
CA GLN A 59 16.98 -3.39 5.30
C GLN A 59 17.61 -3.11 6.67
N ASP A 60 18.15 -1.90 6.87
CA ASP A 60 18.81 -1.54 8.13
C ASP A 60 17.88 -1.63 9.34
N HIS A 61 16.58 -1.47 9.12
CA HIS A 61 15.54 -1.59 10.14
C HIS A 61 14.74 -2.89 10.04
N TYR A 62 15.28 -3.92 9.39
CA TYR A 62 14.60 -5.22 9.27
C TYR A 62 14.45 -5.92 10.62
N VAL A 63 15.41 -5.72 11.52
CA VAL A 63 15.37 -6.21 12.91
C VAL A 63 15.49 -5.02 13.85
N VAL A 64 14.51 -4.84 14.72
CA VAL A 64 14.45 -3.73 15.69
C VAL A 64 14.19 -4.26 17.10
N ASP A 65 14.34 -3.39 18.09
CA ASP A 65 13.98 -3.72 19.46
C ASP A 65 12.46 -3.88 19.62
N GLY A 66 12.05 -4.87 20.41
CA GLY A 66 10.65 -5.10 20.70
C GLY A 66 9.96 -3.87 21.31
N TRP A 67 8.65 -3.77 21.12
CA TRP A 67 7.84 -2.65 21.66
C TRP A 67 7.82 -2.62 23.19
N ASP A 68 8.02 -3.77 23.80
CA ASP A 68 8.08 -3.96 25.27
C ASP A 68 9.49 -3.89 25.83
N GLY A 69 10.48 -3.59 24.98
CA GLY A 69 11.90 -3.56 25.34
C GLY A 69 12.54 -4.94 25.51
N LYS A 70 11.81 -6.01 25.16
CA LYS A 70 12.31 -7.40 25.28
C LYS A 70 12.64 -7.97 23.90
N GLY A 71 13.91 -8.34 23.73
CA GLY A 71 14.38 -9.04 22.55
C GLY A 71 14.30 -8.23 21.26
N LYS A 72 14.53 -8.91 20.16
CA LYS A 72 14.48 -8.38 18.80
C LYS A 72 13.22 -8.89 18.10
N ILE A 73 12.63 -8.03 17.28
CA ILE A 73 11.47 -8.33 16.46
C ILE A 73 11.72 -7.86 15.06
N LYS A 74 10.94 -8.38 14.11
CA LYS A 74 10.98 -7.92 12.73
C LYS A 74 10.41 -6.51 12.63
N GLY A 75 11.16 -5.62 12.02
CA GLY A 75 10.76 -4.27 11.70
C GLY A 75 10.16 -4.21 10.29
N GLY A 76 10.90 -3.66 9.33
CA GLY A 76 10.44 -3.53 7.96
C GLY A 76 11.55 -3.37 6.94
N THR A 77 11.15 -3.36 5.68
CA THR A 77 12.00 -3.02 4.54
C THR A 77 11.46 -1.77 3.86
N ILE A 78 12.35 -1.01 3.25
CA ILE A 78 11.98 0.11 2.38
C ILE A 78 12.44 -0.23 0.98
N ASP A 79 11.50 -0.47 0.08
CA ASP A 79 11.78 -0.77 -1.31
C ASP A 79 11.72 0.51 -2.15
N TYR A 80 12.72 0.71 -2.99
CA TYR A 80 12.79 1.82 -3.91
C TYR A 80 12.44 1.36 -5.32
N LEU A 81 11.39 1.94 -5.86
CA LEU A 81 10.82 1.59 -7.16
C LEU A 81 11.00 2.75 -8.13
N LEU A 82 11.50 2.45 -9.30
CA LEU A 82 11.57 3.40 -10.40
C LEU A 82 10.27 3.37 -11.21
N ARG A 83 10.14 4.32 -12.11
CA ARG A 83 8.98 4.44 -12.99
C ARG A 83 8.68 3.13 -13.72
N HIS A 84 7.44 2.69 -13.62
CA HIS A 84 6.97 1.52 -14.37
C HIS A 84 7.08 1.78 -15.88
N PRO A 85 7.67 0.87 -16.67
CA PRO A 85 7.97 1.10 -18.08
C PRO A 85 6.75 1.13 -19.01
N ASN A 86 5.56 0.81 -18.53
CA ASN A 86 4.36 0.75 -19.37
C ASN A 86 3.86 2.15 -19.78
N PRO A 87 4.05 2.57 -21.06
CA PRO A 87 3.66 3.89 -21.51
C PRO A 87 2.14 4.10 -21.55
N ILE A 88 1.37 3.06 -21.82
CA ILE A 88 -0.09 3.15 -21.89
C ILE A 88 -0.66 3.49 -20.52
N ARG A 89 -0.19 2.80 -19.47
CA ARG A 89 -0.59 3.09 -18.09
C ARG A 89 -0.21 4.52 -17.68
N ALA A 90 1.00 4.95 -18.03
CA ALA A 90 1.45 6.30 -17.74
C ALA A 90 0.57 7.36 -18.43
N ALA A 91 0.29 7.20 -19.72
CA ALA A 91 -0.59 8.10 -20.47
C ALA A 91 -2.01 8.16 -19.87
N ARG A 92 -2.57 7.01 -19.50
CA ARG A 92 -3.88 6.95 -18.84
C ARG A 92 -3.86 7.72 -17.50
N ASN A 93 -2.87 7.50 -16.67
CA ASN A 93 -2.77 8.20 -15.39
C ASN A 93 -2.62 9.72 -15.60
N LEU A 94 -1.80 10.15 -16.55
CA LEU A 94 -1.62 11.57 -16.89
C LEU A 94 -2.91 12.20 -17.42
N SER A 95 -3.79 11.44 -18.07
CA SER A 95 -5.08 11.95 -18.55
C SER A 95 -6.06 12.21 -17.41
N THR A 96 -5.97 11.46 -16.30
CA THR A 96 -6.90 11.55 -15.15
C THR A 96 -6.29 12.27 -13.96
N ASP A 97 -4.97 12.48 -13.93
CA ASP A 97 -4.23 13.07 -12.81
C ASP A 97 -4.60 14.55 -12.62
N GLY A 98 -4.95 14.90 -11.37
CA GLY A 98 -5.38 16.26 -11.02
C GLY A 98 -6.87 16.54 -11.18
N HIS A 99 -7.68 15.57 -11.58
CA HIS A 99 -9.13 15.72 -11.68
C HIS A 99 -9.87 14.94 -10.59
N THR A 100 -10.37 15.63 -9.58
CA THR A 100 -11.15 15.05 -8.47
C THR A 100 -12.61 14.75 -8.81
N ALA A 101 -13.10 15.25 -9.94
CA ALA A 101 -14.53 15.17 -10.34
C ALA A 101 -14.76 14.46 -11.67
N GLY A 102 -13.96 13.46 -12.02
CA GLY A 102 -14.16 12.69 -13.25
C GLY A 102 -13.78 13.41 -14.54
N GLY A 103 -13.13 14.56 -14.45
CA GLY A 103 -12.57 15.26 -15.61
C GLY A 103 -11.35 14.52 -16.19
N MET A 104 -11.08 14.74 -17.46
CA MET A 104 -9.91 14.18 -18.13
C MET A 104 -9.15 15.28 -18.90
N THR A 105 -7.83 15.25 -18.81
CA THR A 105 -6.99 16.01 -19.74
C THR A 105 -6.91 15.25 -21.06
N TRP A 106 -7.08 15.93 -22.19
CA TRP A 106 -7.07 15.35 -23.53
C TRP A 106 -6.48 16.32 -24.56
N GLY A 107 -6.32 15.85 -25.81
CA GLY A 107 -5.82 16.69 -26.90
C GLY A 107 -4.38 17.14 -26.72
N VAL A 108 -4.08 18.36 -27.17
CA VAL A 108 -2.74 18.93 -27.18
C VAL A 108 -2.15 19.03 -25.77
N GLU A 109 -2.97 19.30 -24.77
CA GLU A 109 -2.52 19.41 -23.39
C GLU A 109 -2.01 18.04 -22.86
N LEU A 110 -2.75 16.98 -23.14
CA LEU A 110 -2.31 15.63 -22.79
C LEU A 110 -1.02 15.25 -23.53
N GLN A 111 -0.90 15.58 -24.79
CA GLN A 111 0.32 15.33 -25.57
C GLN A 111 1.53 16.03 -24.95
N LYS A 112 1.40 17.28 -24.54
CA LYS A 112 2.46 18.03 -23.83
C LYS A 112 2.85 17.34 -22.53
N ARG A 113 1.88 16.95 -21.71
CA ARG A 113 2.13 16.23 -20.45
C ARG A 113 2.85 14.89 -20.69
N ILE A 114 2.42 14.13 -21.65
CA ILE A 114 3.06 12.85 -22.02
C ILE A 114 4.50 13.11 -22.46
N LYS A 115 4.72 14.08 -23.33
CA LYS A 115 6.07 14.43 -23.80
C LYS A 115 6.98 14.81 -22.64
N THR A 116 6.58 15.74 -21.78
CA THR A 116 7.35 16.17 -20.61
C THR A 116 7.64 14.99 -19.66
N TYR A 117 6.64 14.15 -19.41
CA TYR A 117 6.77 12.98 -18.53
C TYR A 117 7.81 11.97 -19.03
N PHE A 118 7.88 11.74 -20.34
CA PHE A 118 8.82 10.75 -20.89
C PHE A 118 10.19 11.33 -21.20
N ASP A 119 10.27 12.60 -21.58
CA ASP A 119 11.52 13.24 -22.02
C ASP A 119 12.29 13.89 -20.86
N ASP A 120 11.61 14.48 -19.88
CA ASP A 120 12.24 15.32 -18.86
C ASP A 120 11.91 14.94 -17.41
N GLN A 121 11.12 13.89 -17.18
CA GLN A 121 10.70 13.50 -15.82
C GLN A 121 10.91 12.03 -15.51
N THR A 122 11.20 11.76 -14.25
CA THR A 122 11.09 10.44 -13.65
C THR A 122 10.57 10.58 -12.22
N HIS A 123 10.17 9.47 -11.63
CA HIS A 123 9.81 9.42 -10.22
C HIS A 123 10.48 8.24 -9.54
N LEU A 124 10.77 8.42 -8.28
CA LEU A 124 11.13 7.37 -7.35
C LEU A 124 9.98 7.19 -6.39
N ILE A 125 9.48 5.99 -6.31
CA ILE A 125 8.51 5.57 -5.29
C ILE A 125 9.29 4.81 -4.23
N PHE A 126 8.97 5.04 -2.98
CA PHE A 126 9.39 4.15 -1.91
C PHE A 126 8.17 3.52 -1.26
N GLU A 127 8.30 2.27 -0.94
CA GLU A 127 7.28 1.46 -0.27
C GLU A 127 7.88 0.86 0.99
N VAL A 128 7.22 1.07 2.11
CA VAL A 128 7.65 0.54 3.40
C VAL A 128 6.78 -0.66 3.73
N PHE A 129 7.38 -1.83 3.82
CA PHE A 129 6.70 -3.07 4.20
C PHE A 129 7.08 -3.45 5.62
N MET A 130 6.09 -3.54 6.47
CA MET A 130 6.24 -3.93 7.88
C MET A 130 5.33 -5.11 8.20
N ASP A 131 5.72 -5.92 9.17
CA ASP A 131 4.83 -6.94 9.69
C ASP A 131 3.68 -6.32 10.47
N TRP A 132 2.48 -6.82 10.22
CA TRP A 132 1.32 -6.53 11.04
C TRP A 132 1.15 -7.64 12.07
N LEU A 133 1.37 -7.33 13.35
CA LEU A 133 1.20 -8.30 14.41
C LEU A 133 -0.28 -8.49 14.77
N PRO A 134 -0.69 -9.73 15.13
CA PRO A 134 -2.03 -10.01 15.56
C PRO A 134 -2.41 -9.19 16.79
N SER A 135 -3.65 -8.73 16.83
CA SER A 135 -4.19 -7.95 17.94
C SER A 135 -5.69 -8.23 18.10
N ASP A 136 -6.12 -8.39 19.32
CA ASP A 136 -7.55 -8.51 19.65
C ASP A 136 -8.35 -7.23 19.30
N LEU A 137 -7.65 -6.13 19.03
CA LEU A 137 -8.26 -4.87 18.57
C LEU A 137 -8.57 -4.86 17.07
N ALA A 138 -8.09 -5.85 16.32
CA ALA A 138 -8.30 -5.97 14.88
C ALA A 138 -9.13 -7.22 14.58
N PHE A 139 -10.37 -7.03 14.13
CA PHE A 139 -11.30 -8.14 13.93
C PHE A 139 -12.39 -7.83 12.90
N VAL A 140 -13.03 -8.87 12.42
CA VAL A 140 -14.20 -8.80 11.54
C VAL A 140 -15.38 -9.43 12.25
N THR A 141 -16.49 -8.73 12.29
CA THR A 141 -17.79 -9.23 12.78
C THR A 141 -18.84 -9.06 11.69
N VAL A 142 -19.98 -9.67 11.89
CA VAL A 142 -21.16 -9.43 11.05
C VAL A 142 -21.99 -8.33 11.71
N ASP A 143 -22.38 -7.32 10.94
CA ASP A 143 -23.28 -6.29 11.42
C ASP A 143 -24.66 -6.90 11.64
N SER A 144 -25.31 -6.56 12.77
CA SER A 144 -26.60 -7.10 13.10
C SER A 144 -27.77 -6.36 12.44
N LYS A 145 -27.54 -5.15 11.93
CA LYS A 145 -28.58 -4.25 11.41
C LYS A 145 -28.46 -4.04 9.90
N GLU A 146 -27.24 -3.77 9.44
CA GLU A 146 -26.98 -3.44 8.05
C GLU A 146 -26.96 -4.69 7.17
N LYS A 147 -27.60 -4.58 6.00
CA LYS A 147 -27.66 -5.65 5.00
C LYS A 147 -27.27 -5.11 3.64
N ASP A 148 -26.69 -5.97 2.82
CA ASP A 148 -26.39 -5.71 1.43
C ASP A 148 -27.66 -5.78 0.54
N GLN A 149 -27.49 -5.52 -0.75
CA GLN A 149 -28.58 -5.55 -1.73
C GLN A 149 -29.21 -6.95 -1.91
N TRP A 150 -28.58 -8.01 -1.44
CA TRP A 150 -29.09 -9.38 -1.48
C TRP A 150 -29.69 -9.85 -0.15
N GLY A 151 -29.75 -8.96 0.86
CA GLY A 151 -30.32 -9.24 2.18
C GLY A 151 -29.34 -9.94 3.14
N HIS A 152 -28.06 -10.09 2.81
CA HIS A 152 -27.05 -10.62 3.71
C HIS A 152 -26.51 -9.53 4.63
N HIS A 153 -26.22 -9.89 5.86
CA HIS A 153 -25.59 -8.99 6.80
C HIS A 153 -24.18 -8.62 6.35
N VAL A 154 -23.88 -7.33 6.34
CA VAL A 154 -22.56 -6.82 5.92
C VAL A 154 -21.48 -7.09 6.96
N ALA A 155 -20.22 -7.16 6.52
CA ALA A 155 -19.09 -7.29 7.41
C ALA A 155 -18.77 -5.94 8.07
N ASN A 156 -18.59 -5.97 9.39
CA ASN A 156 -18.05 -4.85 10.15
C ASN A 156 -16.58 -5.14 10.44
N VAL A 157 -15.69 -4.33 9.86
CA VAL A 157 -14.23 -4.50 9.97
C VAL A 157 -13.68 -3.47 10.94
N ARG A 158 -13.10 -3.94 12.03
CA ARG A 158 -12.39 -3.09 12.99
C ARG A 158 -10.89 -3.27 12.84
N VAL A 159 -10.18 -2.16 12.66
CA VAL A 159 -8.73 -2.13 12.51
C VAL A 159 -8.13 -1.43 13.72
N GLY A 160 -7.64 -2.22 14.66
CA GLY A 160 -6.89 -1.72 15.82
C GLY A 160 -5.39 -1.88 15.60
N ARG A 161 -4.60 -1.00 16.20
CA ARG A 161 -3.13 -1.04 16.07
C ARG A 161 -2.50 -1.74 17.27
N HIS A 162 -1.69 -2.75 17.01
CA HIS A 162 -0.80 -3.32 18.00
C HIS A 162 0.24 -2.27 18.46
N PRO A 163 0.70 -2.26 19.74
CA PRO A 163 1.73 -1.33 20.21
C PRO A 163 2.99 -1.29 19.37
N HIS A 164 3.40 -2.41 18.80
CA HIS A 164 4.51 -2.51 17.86
C HIS A 164 4.36 -1.58 16.64
N HIS A 165 3.17 -1.52 16.04
CA HIS A 165 2.94 -0.66 14.88
C HIS A 165 3.07 0.83 15.22
N LYS A 166 2.75 1.22 16.46
CA LYS A 166 2.94 2.60 16.92
C LYS A 166 4.41 2.96 17.11
N LYS A 167 5.25 1.97 17.42
CA LYS A 167 6.69 2.18 17.58
C LYS A 167 7.43 2.27 16.25
N LEU A 168 6.95 1.58 15.22
CA LEU A 168 7.56 1.57 13.89
C LEU A 168 7.11 2.74 13.00
N ALA A 169 5.98 3.36 13.29
CA ALA A 169 5.44 4.51 12.56
C ALA A 169 6.10 5.82 13.01
#